data_36a0c63337518226ffefb473672f375e
#
_entry.id   36a0c63337518226ffefb473672f375e
#
_cell.length_a   1.000
_cell.length_b   1.000
_cell.length_c   1.000
_cell.angle_alpha   90.00
_cell.angle_beta   90.00
_cell.angle_gamma   90.00
#
_symmetry.space_group_name_H-M   'P 1'
#
loop_
_entity.id
_entity.type
_entity.pdbx_description
1 polymer ?
#
loop_
_entity_poly.entity_id
_entity_poly.type
_entity_poly.pdbx_seq_one_letter_code
_entity_poly.pdbx_strand_id
1 'polypeptide(L)'
;MALTLPVTGPTGQIGTAAVTALERDPAVEGIHGMARRPFDPASMGWLKTTYRQGDILDRGAVDALVADADVVIHLAFVIMGSRDESQRVNVAGTRNVFQACASEAYRGRPRRLVYTSSVAAYGYHPDNPVPLTEDVSTRGSPQHYYSEQKAAMEAALARITQGSPLEVFVLRPCIVAGPNARLLAEAMPWNWVPLVRSVTRAIPLFKTLVPDPGFPLQLVHHDDVAAAIALAATTSAPAGAYNIAGDGVVLMSDVVAALGGRPVRVPAVAATVVLGALARLPFVPSAAQWLHVARTSVVMDTSKAKTQLSWTPRYTSAQTLEALAASL
;
A
#
# COMPACT_ATOMS: atom_id res chain seq x y z
N MET A 1 23.94 -15.16 -7.79
CA MET A 1 24.49 -14.61 -6.52
C MET A 1 23.35 -14.59 -5.52
N ALA A 2 23.62 -15.03 -4.31
CA ALA A 2 22.64 -14.94 -3.22
C ALA A 2 22.48 -13.48 -2.79
N LEU A 3 21.25 -13.04 -2.54
CA LEU A 3 20.91 -11.63 -2.30
C LEU A 3 20.73 -11.33 -0.82
N THR A 4 21.30 -10.20 -0.37
CA THR A 4 21.04 -9.61 0.95
C THR A 4 20.06 -8.45 0.81
N LEU A 5 18.92 -8.56 1.50
CA LEU A 5 17.77 -7.68 1.34
C LEU A 5 17.40 -6.93 2.63
N PRO A 6 17.85 -5.69 2.84
CA PRO A 6 17.24 -4.81 3.82
C PRO A 6 15.78 -4.51 3.51
N VAL A 7 14.92 -4.63 4.54
CA VAL A 7 13.49 -4.35 4.47
C VAL A 7 13.09 -3.37 5.55
N THR A 8 12.61 -2.19 5.18
CA THR A 8 11.99 -1.26 6.14
C THR A 8 10.50 -1.57 6.27
N GLY A 9 9.98 -1.63 7.48
CA GLY A 9 8.57 -1.95 7.74
C GLY A 9 8.20 -3.43 7.57
N PRO A 10 9.07 -4.40 7.92
CA PRO A 10 8.79 -5.84 7.77
C PRO A 10 7.61 -6.33 8.61
N THR A 11 7.24 -5.58 9.65
CA THR A 11 6.17 -5.93 10.61
C THR A 11 4.80 -5.37 10.25
N GLY A 12 4.70 -4.64 9.12
CA GLY A 12 3.42 -4.14 8.60
C GLY A 12 2.61 -5.22 7.87
N GLN A 13 1.36 -4.93 7.54
CA GLN A 13 0.45 -5.87 6.84
C GLN A 13 1.05 -6.40 5.52
N ILE A 14 1.61 -5.52 4.70
CA ILE A 14 2.33 -5.91 3.47
C ILE A 14 3.70 -6.49 3.83
N GLY A 15 4.37 -5.93 4.84
CA GLY A 15 5.73 -6.31 5.23
C GLY A 15 5.85 -7.76 5.64
N THR A 16 4.94 -8.25 6.49
CA THR A 16 4.93 -9.65 6.94
C THR A 16 4.73 -10.62 5.77
N ALA A 17 3.81 -10.31 4.86
CA ALA A 17 3.59 -11.13 3.67
C ALA A 17 4.81 -11.11 2.74
N ALA A 18 5.41 -9.92 2.52
CA ALA A 18 6.59 -9.76 1.66
C ALA A 18 7.80 -10.52 2.19
N VAL A 19 8.12 -10.37 3.49
CA VAL A 19 9.22 -11.11 4.12
C VAL A 19 8.96 -12.61 4.07
N THR A 20 7.73 -13.07 4.34
CA THR A 20 7.38 -14.50 4.24
C THR A 20 7.55 -15.05 2.82
N ALA A 21 7.27 -14.26 1.79
CA ALA A 21 7.52 -14.65 0.40
C ALA A 21 9.02 -14.74 0.08
N LEU A 22 9.79 -13.74 0.53
CA LEU A 22 11.25 -13.67 0.33
C LEU A 22 12.01 -14.76 1.10
N GLU A 23 11.56 -15.16 2.28
CA GLU A 23 12.11 -16.30 3.04
C GLU A 23 12.11 -17.61 2.23
N ARG A 24 11.12 -17.77 1.35
CA ARG A 24 10.96 -18.96 0.50
C ARG A 24 11.73 -18.86 -0.82
N ASP A 25 12.21 -17.67 -1.17
CA ASP A 25 12.93 -17.47 -2.44
C ASP A 25 14.37 -18.00 -2.32
N PRO A 26 14.81 -18.94 -3.20
CA PRO A 26 16.15 -19.46 -3.16
C PRO A 26 17.24 -18.44 -3.55
N ALA A 27 16.88 -17.37 -4.24
CA ALA A 27 17.81 -16.29 -4.58
C ALA A 27 18.15 -15.41 -3.36
N VAL A 28 17.39 -15.49 -2.27
CA VAL A 28 17.55 -14.69 -1.06
C VAL A 28 18.39 -15.48 -0.04
N GLU A 29 19.53 -14.91 0.35
CA GLU A 29 20.41 -15.46 1.39
C GLU A 29 20.06 -14.89 2.77
N GLY A 30 19.83 -13.58 2.85
CA GLY A 30 19.56 -12.90 4.11
C GLY A 30 18.61 -11.72 3.96
N ILE A 31 17.81 -11.48 5.00
CA ILE A 31 16.88 -10.37 5.09
C ILE A 31 17.21 -9.59 6.37
N HIS A 32 17.40 -8.27 6.25
CA HIS A 32 17.65 -7.39 7.38
C HIS A 32 16.44 -6.47 7.61
N GLY A 33 15.56 -6.88 8.50
CA GLY A 33 14.36 -6.14 8.83
C GLY A 33 14.61 -4.97 9.78
N MET A 34 13.99 -3.79 9.53
CA MET A 34 14.00 -2.66 10.46
C MET A 34 12.62 -2.04 10.62
N ALA A 35 12.15 -1.90 11.85
CA ALA A 35 10.97 -1.14 12.20
C ALA A 35 11.05 -0.60 13.64
N ARG A 36 10.13 0.28 14.01
CA ARG A 36 10.14 1.02 15.27
C ARG A 36 9.81 0.17 16.51
N ARG A 37 9.02 -0.89 16.35
CA ARG A 37 8.58 -1.74 17.46
C ARG A 37 9.49 -2.95 17.59
N PRO A 38 9.74 -3.46 18.81
CA PRO A 38 10.41 -4.74 18.99
C PRO A 38 9.67 -5.85 18.23
N PHE A 39 10.41 -6.75 17.65
CA PHE A 39 9.85 -7.88 16.90
C PHE A 39 10.84 -9.04 16.89
N ASP A 40 10.33 -10.26 17.00
CA ASP A 40 11.10 -11.49 16.91
C ASP A 40 10.76 -12.23 15.61
N PRO A 41 11.69 -12.33 14.65
CA PRO A 41 11.51 -13.07 13.40
C PRO A 41 11.15 -14.55 13.62
N ALA A 42 11.66 -15.17 14.67
CA ALA A 42 11.38 -16.57 14.98
C ALA A 42 9.90 -16.83 15.26
N SER A 43 9.17 -15.82 15.78
CA SER A 43 7.72 -15.92 16.00
C SER A 43 6.92 -16.12 14.71
N MET A 44 7.50 -15.77 13.55
CA MET A 44 6.93 -15.97 12.21
C MET A 44 7.50 -17.18 11.47
N GLY A 45 8.43 -17.92 12.11
CA GLY A 45 9.16 -19.01 11.47
C GLY A 45 10.15 -18.54 10.40
N TRP A 46 10.59 -17.28 10.44
CA TRP A 46 11.57 -16.74 9.51
C TRP A 46 12.99 -17.17 9.92
N LEU A 47 13.71 -17.79 9.00
CA LEU A 47 15.02 -18.36 9.25
C LEU A 47 16.16 -17.54 8.62
N LYS A 48 15.88 -16.79 7.56
CA LYS A 48 16.86 -15.93 6.87
C LYS A 48 16.81 -14.48 7.36
N THR A 49 15.81 -14.14 8.21
CA THR A 49 15.58 -12.77 8.65
C THR A 49 16.25 -12.48 9.97
N THR A 50 17.11 -11.47 9.97
CA THR A 50 17.55 -10.77 11.19
C THR A 50 16.71 -9.50 11.36
N TYR A 51 16.52 -9.05 12.60
CA TYR A 51 15.72 -7.87 12.88
C TYR A 51 16.47 -6.89 13.78
N ARG A 52 16.41 -5.62 13.40
CA ARG A 52 16.91 -4.51 14.20
C ARG A 52 15.80 -3.51 14.47
N GLN A 53 15.59 -3.17 15.74
CA GLN A 53 14.72 -2.05 16.07
C GLN A 53 15.38 -0.74 15.64
N GLY A 54 14.66 0.11 14.89
CA GLY A 54 15.15 1.39 14.40
C GLY A 54 14.06 2.22 13.74
N ASP A 55 14.35 3.49 13.54
CA ASP A 55 13.44 4.44 12.88
C ASP A 55 14.07 4.93 11.57
N ILE A 56 13.28 5.01 10.50
CA ILE A 56 13.70 5.59 9.21
C ILE A 56 13.97 7.10 9.31
N LEU A 57 13.55 7.75 10.38
CA LEU A 57 13.92 9.14 10.70
C LEU A 57 15.37 9.26 11.17
N ASP A 58 15.95 8.21 11.72
CA ASP A 58 17.37 8.15 12.06
C ASP A 58 18.21 7.80 10.82
N ARG A 59 18.86 8.81 10.27
CA ARG A 59 19.67 8.67 9.08
C ARG A 59 20.83 7.67 9.28
N GLY A 60 21.46 7.66 10.44
CA GLY A 60 22.54 6.74 10.74
C GLY A 60 22.07 5.28 10.79
N ALA A 61 20.86 5.03 11.35
CA ALA A 61 20.24 3.72 11.33
C ALA A 61 19.92 3.25 9.91
N VAL A 62 19.45 4.17 9.04
CA VAL A 62 19.17 3.88 7.63
C VAL A 62 20.44 3.61 6.85
N ASP A 63 21.49 4.43 7.00
CA ASP A 63 22.77 4.23 6.32
C ASP A 63 23.40 2.87 6.71
N ALA A 64 23.35 2.52 8.01
CA ALA A 64 23.82 1.22 8.48
C ALA A 64 22.94 0.03 7.99
N LEU A 65 21.66 0.27 7.68
CA LEU A 65 20.78 -0.76 7.14
C LEU A 65 21.06 -1.03 5.66
N VAL A 66 21.35 0.00 4.86
CA VAL A 66 21.55 -0.13 3.41
C VAL A 66 23.00 -0.44 3.02
N ALA A 67 23.94 -0.29 3.95
CA ALA A 67 25.32 -0.67 3.72
C ALA A 67 25.42 -2.15 3.34
N ASP A 68 26.20 -2.45 2.30
CA ASP A 68 26.40 -3.82 1.78
C ASP A 68 25.14 -4.54 1.24
N ALA A 69 24.02 -3.83 1.10
CA ALA A 69 22.79 -4.38 0.55
C ALA A 69 22.89 -4.65 -0.95
N ASP A 70 22.27 -5.72 -1.44
CA ASP A 70 22.10 -5.95 -2.88
C ASP A 70 20.84 -5.25 -3.40
N VAL A 71 19.73 -5.40 -2.69
CA VAL A 71 18.42 -4.82 -3.04
C VAL A 71 17.76 -4.29 -1.76
N VAL A 72 17.37 -3.04 -1.73
CA VAL A 72 16.62 -2.45 -0.62
C VAL A 72 15.13 -2.48 -0.91
N ILE A 73 14.32 -2.93 0.06
CA ILE A 73 12.85 -2.96 -0.03
C ILE A 73 12.27 -1.96 0.98
N HIS A 74 11.63 -0.92 0.48
CA HIS A 74 11.07 0.14 1.33
C HIS A 74 9.54 0.04 1.42
N LEU A 75 9.05 -0.47 2.56
CA LEU A 75 7.62 -0.66 2.85
C LEU A 75 7.13 0.23 4.01
N ALA A 76 8.04 0.82 4.79
CA ALA A 76 7.69 1.64 5.94
C ALA A 76 6.93 2.90 5.51
N PHE A 77 5.64 2.96 5.80
CA PHE A 77 4.76 4.09 5.50
C PHE A 77 3.57 4.10 6.46
N VAL A 78 3.23 5.25 7.02
CA VAL A 78 2.09 5.43 7.93
C VAL A 78 0.86 5.81 7.11
N ILE A 79 -0.14 4.90 7.06
CA ILE A 79 -1.39 5.10 6.33
C ILE A 79 -2.44 5.75 7.23
N MET A 80 -2.53 5.28 8.49
CA MET A 80 -3.44 5.80 9.50
C MET A 80 -2.63 6.44 10.62
N GLY A 81 -2.87 7.73 10.90
CA GLY A 81 -2.15 8.50 11.90
C GLY A 81 -2.50 9.98 11.83
N SER A 82 -1.89 10.82 12.65
CA SER A 82 -2.02 12.25 12.50
C SER A 82 -1.30 12.74 11.23
N ARG A 83 -1.77 13.87 10.69
CA ARG A 83 -1.13 14.48 9.51
C ARG A 83 0.35 14.78 9.78
N ASP A 84 0.67 15.28 10.97
CA ASP A 84 2.03 15.66 11.35
C ASP A 84 2.94 14.45 11.50
N GLU A 85 2.48 13.36 12.13
CA GLU A 85 3.23 12.12 12.23
C GLU A 85 3.48 11.53 10.84
N SER A 86 2.43 11.45 10.02
CA SER A 86 2.55 10.93 8.67
C SER A 86 3.49 11.79 7.82
N GLN A 87 3.43 13.12 7.92
CA GLN A 87 4.32 14.02 7.21
C GLN A 87 5.79 13.77 7.59
N ARG A 88 6.09 13.62 8.87
CA ARG A 88 7.47 13.35 9.32
C ARG A 88 7.95 11.98 8.83
N VAL A 89 7.21 10.92 9.13
CA VAL A 89 7.64 9.54 8.82
C VAL A 89 7.63 9.31 7.32
N ASN A 90 6.53 9.64 6.65
CA ASN A 90 6.35 9.33 5.23
C ASN A 90 7.21 10.19 4.31
N VAL A 91 7.46 11.45 4.68
CA VAL A 91 8.24 12.35 3.81
C VAL A 91 9.71 12.36 4.22
N ALA A 92 10.03 12.70 5.48
CA ALA A 92 11.43 12.80 5.90
C ALA A 92 12.08 11.41 5.98
N GLY A 93 11.40 10.43 6.60
CA GLY A 93 11.93 9.08 6.73
C GLY A 93 12.13 8.37 5.38
N THR A 94 11.14 8.46 4.46
CA THR A 94 11.27 7.90 3.11
C THR A 94 12.40 8.56 2.32
N ARG A 95 12.60 9.89 2.44
CA ARG A 95 13.73 10.59 1.82
C ARG A 95 15.08 10.10 2.34
N ASN A 96 15.20 9.82 3.65
CA ASN A 96 16.43 9.24 4.20
C ASN A 96 16.78 7.93 3.51
N VAL A 97 15.78 7.03 3.30
CA VAL A 97 16.01 5.75 2.61
C VAL A 97 16.43 5.98 1.15
N PHE A 98 15.72 6.85 0.42
CA PHE A 98 16.05 7.12 -0.99
C PHE A 98 17.46 7.70 -1.16
N GLN A 99 17.83 8.66 -0.31
CA GLN A 99 19.15 9.28 -0.33
C GLN A 99 20.26 8.30 0.07
N ALA A 100 20.02 7.44 1.06
CA ALA A 100 20.98 6.41 1.44
C ALA A 100 21.23 5.44 0.29
N CYS A 101 20.17 4.90 -0.32
CA CYS A 101 20.27 4.00 -1.47
C CYS A 101 20.98 4.66 -2.66
N ALA A 102 20.64 5.89 -3.02
CA ALA A 102 21.25 6.59 -4.13
C ALA A 102 22.73 6.89 -3.88
N SER A 103 23.12 7.26 -2.64
CA SER A 103 24.51 7.53 -2.27
C SER A 103 25.37 6.27 -2.30
N GLU A 104 24.86 5.17 -1.73
CA GLU A 104 25.59 3.90 -1.68
C GLU A 104 25.66 3.22 -3.06
N ALA A 105 24.68 3.43 -3.96
CA ALA A 105 24.70 2.89 -5.31
C ALA A 105 25.95 3.32 -6.11
N TYR A 106 26.47 4.54 -5.90
CA TYR A 106 27.73 4.98 -6.50
C TYR A 106 28.97 4.22 -5.97
N ARG A 107 28.84 3.53 -4.84
CA ARG A 107 29.86 2.63 -4.29
C ARG A 107 29.68 1.19 -4.77
N GLY A 108 28.68 0.92 -5.62
CA GLY A 108 28.39 -0.35 -6.22
C GLY A 108 27.26 -1.14 -5.56
N ARG A 109 26.74 -0.71 -4.41
CA ARG A 109 25.59 -1.33 -3.70
C ARG A 109 24.82 -0.30 -2.91
N PRO A 110 23.45 -0.43 -2.79
CA PRO A 110 22.60 -1.43 -3.46
C PRO A 110 22.51 -1.17 -4.97
N ARG A 111 22.28 -2.22 -5.71
CA ARG A 111 22.00 -2.11 -7.15
C ARG A 111 20.55 -1.76 -7.45
N ARG A 112 19.64 -2.04 -6.49
CA ARG A 112 18.19 -1.91 -6.69
C ARG A 112 17.48 -1.39 -5.44
N LEU A 113 16.45 -0.58 -5.70
CA LEU A 113 15.48 -0.16 -4.71
C LEU A 113 14.07 -0.55 -5.17
N VAL A 114 13.35 -1.32 -4.35
CA VAL A 114 11.92 -1.60 -4.51
C VAL A 114 11.14 -0.74 -3.55
N TYR A 115 10.37 0.20 -4.07
CA TYR A 115 9.53 1.11 -3.30
C TYR A 115 8.05 0.78 -3.50
N THR A 116 7.32 0.54 -2.41
CA THR A 116 5.87 0.36 -2.46
C THR A 116 5.17 1.71 -2.36
N SER A 117 4.75 2.20 -3.52
CA SER A 117 3.90 3.39 -3.66
C SER A 117 2.41 3.02 -3.47
N SER A 118 1.51 3.55 -4.26
CA SER A 118 0.07 3.25 -4.24
C SER A 118 -0.58 3.80 -5.51
N VAL A 119 -1.70 3.23 -5.90
CA VAL A 119 -2.63 3.83 -6.87
C VAL A 119 -3.03 5.25 -6.49
N ALA A 120 -3.06 5.56 -5.20
CA ALA A 120 -3.35 6.90 -4.70
C ALA A 120 -2.37 7.98 -5.21
N ALA A 121 -1.16 7.60 -5.66
CA ALA A 121 -0.21 8.54 -6.24
C ALA A 121 -0.74 9.21 -7.52
N TYR A 122 -1.59 8.54 -8.29
CA TYR A 122 -2.24 9.15 -9.45
C TYR A 122 -3.17 10.31 -9.07
N GLY A 123 -3.74 10.23 -7.87
CA GLY A 123 -4.79 11.13 -7.40
C GLY A 123 -6.18 10.72 -7.90
N TYR A 124 -7.20 11.27 -7.26
CA TYR A 124 -8.62 10.99 -7.52
C TYR A 124 -9.21 12.13 -8.35
N HIS A 125 -8.90 12.14 -9.65
CA HIS A 125 -9.28 13.20 -10.58
C HIS A 125 -10.33 12.69 -11.57
N PRO A 126 -11.40 13.47 -11.86
CA PRO A 126 -12.42 13.06 -12.83
C PRO A 126 -11.92 12.90 -14.26
N ASP A 127 -10.79 13.52 -14.59
CA ASP A 127 -10.12 13.46 -15.89
C ASP A 127 -9.07 12.35 -16.00
N ASN A 128 -8.94 11.50 -14.97
CA ASN A 128 -8.08 10.31 -15.07
C ASN A 128 -8.65 9.34 -16.12
N PRO A 129 -7.79 8.79 -17.00
CA PRO A 129 -8.22 7.73 -17.91
C PRO A 129 -8.62 6.46 -17.14
N VAL A 130 -9.52 5.68 -17.72
CA VAL A 130 -9.93 4.38 -17.20
C VAL A 130 -9.76 3.34 -18.33
N PRO A 131 -8.86 2.35 -18.17
CA PRO A 131 -7.98 2.14 -17.01
C PRO A 131 -6.77 3.08 -16.97
N LEU A 132 -6.19 3.23 -15.76
CA LEU A 132 -4.92 3.94 -15.54
C LEU A 132 -3.75 3.05 -15.96
N THR A 133 -2.88 3.56 -16.82
CA THR A 133 -1.58 2.96 -17.13
C THR A 133 -0.46 3.64 -16.35
N GLU A 134 0.74 3.05 -16.33
CA GLU A 134 1.90 3.62 -15.63
C GLU A 134 2.41 4.93 -16.23
N ASP A 135 2.04 5.24 -17.48
CA ASP A 135 2.40 6.50 -18.16
C ASP A 135 1.58 7.70 -17.67
N VAL A 136 0.49 7.46 -16.94
CA VAL A 136 -0.31 8.53 -16.33
C VAL A 136 0.48 9.18 -15.20
N SER A 137 0.57 10.51 -15.24
CA SER A 137 1.31 11.28 -14.24
C SER A 137 0.73 11.14 -12.84
N THR A 138 1.60 10.99 -11.86
CA THR A 138 1.23 10.96 -10.44
C THR A 138 1.03 12.39 -9.92
N ARG A 139 -0.23 12.85 -9.89
CA ARG A 139 -0.60 14.23 -9.49
C ARG A 139 -0.95 14.35 -8.01
N GLY A 140 -1.30 13.22 -7.36
CA GLY A 140 -1.87 13.22 -6.01
C GLY A 140 -3.21 13.97 -5.93
N SER A 141 -3.79 14.01 -4.75
CA SER A 141 -5.00 14.79 -4.45
C SER A 141 -4.77 15.63 -3.20
N PRO A 142 -4.79 16.96 -3.28
CA PRO A 142 -4.52 17.84 -2.11
C PRO A 142 -5.51 17.64 -0.94
N GLN A 143 -6.73 17.16 -1.24
CA GLN A 143 -7.76 16.87 -0.25
C GLN A 143 -7.51 15.56 0.53
N HIS A 144 -6.53 14.75 0.07
CA HIS A 144 -6.21 13.47 0.65
C HIS A 144 -4.70 13.37 0.89
N TYR A 145 -4.25 13.68 2.11
CA TYR A 145 -2.82 13.79 2.45
C TYR A 145 -1.98 12.57 2.07
N TYR A 146 -2.55 11.35 2.19
CA TYR A 146 -1.87 10.12 1.79
C TYR A 146 -1.57 10.10 0.28
N SER A 147 -2.54 10.50 -0.54
CA SER A 147 -2.39 10.62 -1.99
C SER A 147 -1.33 11.66 -2.37
N GLU A 148 -1.40 12.85 -1.74
CA GLU A 148 -0.43 13.91 -1.92
C GLU A 148 0.99 13.45 -1.55
N GLN A 149 1.15 12.78 -0.40
CA GLN A 149 2.45 12.28 0.05
C GLN A 149 3.01 11.20 -0.88
N LYS A 150 2.18 10.26 -1.38
CA LYS A 150 2.65 9.22 -2.32
C LYS A 150 3.14 9.83 -3.63
N ALA A 151 2.41 10.77 -4.21
CA ALA A 151 2.85 11.49 -5.41
C ALA A 151 4.14 12.29 -5.16
N ALA A 152 4.21 13.02 -4.04
CA ALA A 152 5.40 13.77 -3.65
C ALA A 152 6.64 12.89 -3.45
N MET A 153 6.45 11.67 -2.92
CA MET A 153 7.57 10.73 -2.73
C MET A 153 8.03 10.13 -4.04
N GLU A 154 7.15 9.81 -4.98
CA GLU A 154 7.58 9.37 -6.31
C GLU A 154 8.35 10.46 -7.05
N ALA A 155 7.88 11.72 -6.99
CA ALA A 155 8.60 12.86 -7.57
C ALA A 155 9.96 13.10 -6.88
N ALA A 156 10.04 12.91 -5.56
CA ALA A 156 11.29 13.01 -4.82
C ALA A 156 12.26 11.87 -5.19
N LEU A 157 11.76 10.64 -5.33
CA LEU A 157 12.54 9.47 -5.74
C LEU A 157 13.18 9.72 -7.11
N ALA A 158 12.39 10.12 -8.11
CA ALA A 158 12.89 10.40 -9.44
C ALA A 158 14.01 11.44 -9.44
N ARG A 159 13.88 12.52 -8.63
CA ARG A 159 14.92 13.56 -8.52
C ARG A 159 16.18 13.07 -7.79
N ILE A 160 16.02 12.30 -6.71
CA ILE A 160 17.14 11.81 -5.89
C ILE A 160 17.97 10.79 -6.68
N THR A 161 17.32 9.96 -7.48
CA THR A 161 17.97 8.89 -8.25
C THR A 161 18.35 9.29 -9.68
N GLN A 162 18.11 10.55 -10.06
CA GLN A 162 18.50 11.05 -11.37
C GLN A 162 20.02 10.94 -11.58
N GLY A 163 20.42 10.21 -12.62
CA GLY A 163 21.84 9.94 -12.92
C GLY A 163 22.50 8.91 -11.99
N SER A 164 21.79 8.35 -11.02
CA SER A 164 22.30 7.25 -10.20
C SER A 164 22.27 5.92 -10.97
N PRO A 165 23.22 5.01 -10.75
CA PRO A 165 23.18 3.66 -11.31
C PRO A 165 22.12 2.76 -10.64
N LEU A 166 21.36 3.26 -9.67
CA LEU A 166 20.36 2.52 -8.91
C LEU A 166 19.17 2.15 -9.80
N GLU A 167 18.88 0.87 -9.93
CA GLU A 167 17.62 0.38 -10.51
C GLU A 167 16.46 0.66 -9.55
N VAL A 168 15.43 1.36 -10.02
CA VAL A 168 14.28 1.74 -9.17
C VAL A 168 13.02 1.05 -9.66
N PHE A 169 12.41 0.25 -8.78
CA PHE A 169 11.10 -0.35 -8.98
C PHE A 169 10.07 0.34 -8.09
N VAL A 170 9.02 0.89 -8.69
CA VAL A 170 7.92 1.53 -7.98
C VAL A 170 6.67 0.67 -8.15
N LEU A 171 6.24 -0.01 -7.10
CA LEU A 171 5.01 -0.78 -7.13
C LEU A 171 3.84 0.10 -6.69
N ARG A 172 2.78 0.17 -7.49
CA ARG A 172 1.56 0.94 -7.22
C ARG A 172 0.39 -0.02 -6.96
N PRO A 173 0.27 -0.62 -5.77
CA PRO A 173 -0.89 -1.45 -5.46
C PRO A 173 -2.18 -0.62 -5.38
N CYS A 174 -3.30 -1.23 -5.79
CA CYS A 174 -4.63 -0.73 -5.48
C CYS A 174 -4.95 -0.94 -4.00
N ILE A 175 -6.23 -1.01 -3.60
CA ILE A 175 -6.63 -1.27 -2.22
C ILE A 175 -6.18 -2.68 -1.84
N VAL A 176 -5.22 -2.77 -0.93
CA VAL A 176 -4.71 -4.05 -0.42
C VAL A 176 -5.66 -4.60 0.64
N ALA A 177 -6.10 -5.83 0.46
CA ALA A 177 -7.03 -6.50 1.36
C ALA A 177 -6.68 -7.99 1.55
N GLY A 178 -7.36 -8.63 2.49
CA GLY A 178 -7.17 -10.05 2.80
C GLY A 178 -7.08 -10.30 4.30
N PRO A 179 -6.87 -11.55 4.73
CA PRO A 179 -6.87 -11.92 6.16
C PRO A 179 -5.91 -11.12 7.03
N ASN A 180 -4.74 -10.81 6.50
CA ASN A 180 -3.70 -10.04 7.19
C ASN A 180 -3.67 -8.54 6.81
N ALA A 181 -4.58 -8.08 5.93
CA ALA A 181 -4.68 -6.70 5.48
C ALA A 181 -6.11 -6.17 5.68
N ARG A 182 -6.45 -5.86 6.94
CA ARG A 182 -7.82 -5.53 7.39
C ARG A 182 -8.16 -4.05 7.33
N LEU A 183 -7.28 -3.20 6.81
CA LEU A 183 -7.46 -1.75 6.80
C LEU A 183 -8.80 -1.34 6.14
N LEU A 184 -9.18 -2.02 5.05
CA LEU A 184 -10.46 -1.77 4.38
C LEU A 184 -11.65 -2.04 5.31
N ALA A 185 -11.63 -3.13 6.06
CA ALA A 185 -12.69 -3.45 7.02
C ALA A 185 -12.70 -2.46 8.20
N GLU A 186 -11.53 -2.08 8.71
CA GLU A 186 -11.38 -1.10 9.80
C GLU A 186 -11.87 0.29 9.39
N ALA A 187 -11.72 0.66 8.12
CA ALA A 187 -12.17 1.93 7.58
C ALA A 187 -13.69 2.06 7.42
N MET A 188 -14.45 0.98 7.62
CA MET A 188 -15.91 1.03 7.49
C MET A 188 -16.58 1.89 8.57
N PRO A 189 -17.63 2.70 8.21
CA PRO A 189 -18.22 3.70 9.12
C PRO A 189 -18.74 3.13 10.44
N TRP A 190 -19.24 1.90 10.48
CA TRP A 190 -19.74 1.27 11.73
C TRP A 190 -18.62 0.91 12.71
N ASN A 191 -17.35 0.92 12.29
CA ASN A 191 -16.23 0.72 13.18
C ASN A 191 -15.74 2.02 13.85
N TRP A 192 -16.23 3.19 13.42
CA TRP A 192 -15.80 4.49 13.95
C TRP A 192 -16.45 4.84 15.29
N VAL A 193 -17.65 4.32 15.53
CA VAL A 193 -18.40 4.59 16.77
C VAL A 193 -18.52 3.29 17.56
N PRO A 194 -17.89 3.16 18.75
CA PRO A 194 -17.92 1.92 19.53
C PRO A 194 -19.33 1.41 19.84
N LEU A 195 -20.28 2.33 20.09
CA LEU A 195 -21.69 1.97 20.33
C LEU A 195 -22.34 1.35 19.09
N VAL A 196 -22.12 1.91 17.91
CA VAL A 196 -22.65 1.38 16.64
C VAL A 196 -22.07 -0.01 16.39
N ARG A 197 -20.77 -0.19 16.61
CA ARG A 197 -20.08 -1.48 16.50
C ARG A 197 -20.69 -2.53 17.45
N SER A 198 -20.99 -2.17 18.68
CA SER A 198 -21.61 -3.07 19.66
C SER A 198 -23.04 -3.44 19.27
N VAL A 199 -23.85 -2.47 18.83
CA VAL A 199 -25.22 -2.68 18.38
C VAL A 199 -25.30 -3.54 17.13
N THR A 200 -24.48 -3.25 16.12
CA THR A 200 -24.46 -4.03 14.86
C THR A 200 -23.98 -5.47 15.05
N ARG A 201 -23.12 -5.71 16.06
CA ARG A 201 -22.71 -7.07 16.45
C ARG A 201 -23.79 -7.81 17.25
N ALA A 202 -24.50 -7.11 18.14
CA ALA A 202 -25.52 -7.69 19.00
C ALA A 202 -26.85 -7.96 18.30
N ILE A 203 -27.21 -7.14 17.29
CA ILE A 203 -28.47 -7.21 16.58
C ILE A 203 -28.20 -7.39 15.08
N PRO A 204 -28.16 -8.64 14.56
CA PRO A 204 -27.87 -8.91 13.14
C PRO A 204 -28.82 -8.22 12.14
N LEU A 205 -30.01 -7.84 12.60
CA LEU A 205 -31.00 -7.11 11.78
C LEU A 205 -30.64 -5.61 11.62
N PHE A 206 -29.76 -5.07 12.45
CA PHE A 206 -29.37 -3.65 12.46
C PHE A 206 -28.13 -3.42 11.61
N LYS A 207 -28.29 -3.46 10.28
CA LYS A 207 -27.19 -3.17 9.35
C LYS A 207 -27.07 -1.68 9.10
N THR A 208 -25.85 -1.15 9.24
CA THR A 208 -25.59 0.27 8.93
C THR A 208 -25.83 0.54 7.44
N LEU A 209 -26.67 1.55 7.14
CA LEU A 209 -26.90 2.00 5.78
C LEU A 209 -25.69 2.79 5.28
N VAL A 210 -25.18 2.42 4.11
CA VAL A 210 -24.03 3.11 3.49
C VAL A 210 -24.42 3.57 2.09
N PRO A 211 -24.28 4.87 1.79
CA PRO A 211 -24.54 5.37 0.44
C PRO A 211 -23.58 4.73 -0.56
N ASP A 212 -24.13 4.16 -1.63
CA ASP A 212 -23.36 3.56 -2.74
C ASP A 212 -23.57 4.36 -4.04
N PRO A 213 -22.54 5.07 -4.51
CA PRO A 213 -22.58 5.78 -5.79
C PRO A 213 -22.36 4.86 -7.01
N GLY A 214 -22.09 3.56 -6.81
CA GLY A 214 -21.92 2.57 -7.88
C GLY A 214 -20.54 2.60 -8.55
N PHE A 215 -19.50 3.15 -7.93
CA PHE A 215 -18.16 3.16 -8.51
C PHE A 215 -17.47 1.80 -8.40
N PRO A 216 -16.82 1.34 -9.49
CA PRO A 216 -15.99 0.16 -9.45
C PRO A 216 -14.67 0.42 -8.71
N LEU A 217 -14.24 -0.60 -7.95
CA LEU A 217 -13.01 -0.64 -7.18
C LEU A 217 -12.21 -1.89 -7.58
N GLN A 218 -10.89 -1.78 -7.51
CA GLN A 218 -10.01 -2.94 -7.56
C GLN A 218 -9.44 -3.22 -6.18
N LEU A 219 -9.37 -4.51 -5.84
CA LEU A 219 -8.70 -5.02 -4.66
C LEU A 219 -7.52 -5.88 -5.10
N VAL A 220 -6.49 -5.94 -4.28
CA VAL A 220 -5.38 -6.88 -4.46
C VAL A 220 -5.11 -7.60 -3.15
N HIS A 221 -4.92 -8.92 -3.23
CA HIS A 221 -4.60 -9.72 -2.06
C HIS A 221 -3.19 -9.38 -1.55
N HIS A 222 -3.00 -9.33 -0.24
CA HIS A 222 -1.70 -8.99 0.35
C HIS A 222 -0.59 -9.95 -0.09
N ASP A 223 -0.89 -11.23 -0.34
CA ASP A 223 0.06 -12.21 -0.86
C ASP A 223 0.46 -11.92 -2.32
N ASP A 224 -0.46 -11.39 -3.13
CA ASP A 224 -0.16 -11.00 -4.51
C ASP A 224 0.73 -9.76 -4.55
N VAL A 225 0.54 -8.81 -3.62
CA VAL A 225 1.48 -7.69 -3.45
C VAL A 225 2.85 -8.20 -2.99
N ALA A 226 2.89 -9.16 -2.07
CA ALA A 226 4.12 -9.79 -1.62
C ALA A 226 4.87 -10.49 -2.77
N ALA A 227 4.15 -11.20 -3.63
CA ALA A 227 4.71 -11.82 -4.83
C ALA A 227 5.29 -10.78 -5.80
N ALA A 228 4.60 -9.65 -6.01
CA ALA A 228 5.12 -8.55 -6.84
C ALA A 228 6.41 -7.94 -6.26
N ILE A 229 6.48 -7.77 -4.93
CA ILE A 229 7.67 -7.28 -4.24
C ILE A 229 8.84 -8.27 -4.42
N ALA A 230 8.61 -9.56 -4.23
CA ALA A 230 9.63 -10.59 -4.40
C ALA A 230 10.14 -10.63 -5.84
N LEU A 231 9.26 -10.61 -6.84
CA LEU A 231 9.64 -10.54 -8.25
C LEU A 231 10.44 -9.27 -8.56
N ALA A 232 10.00 -8.11 -8.10
CA ALA A 232 10.73 -6.86 -8.29
C ALA A 232 12.13 -6.89 -7.66
N ALA A 233 12.31 -7.62 -6.56
CA ALA A 233 13.60 -7.77 -5.88
C ALA A 233 14.55 -8.74 -6.59
N THR A 234 14.04 -9.85 -7.15
CA THR A 234 14.86 -11.00 -7.54
C THR A 234 14.99 -11.23 -9.05
N THR A 235 14.08 -10.66 -9.87
CA THR A 235 14.09 -10.88 -11.33
C THR A 235 14.90 -9.84 -12.10
N SER A 236 15.18 -10.13 -13.38
CA SER A 236 15.83 -9.21 -14.32
C SER A 236 14.84 -8.33 -15.10
N ALA A 237 13.64 -8.11 -14.54
CA ALA A 237 12.64 -7.24 -15.15
C ALA A 237 13.16 -5.80 -15.32
N PRO A 238 12.66 -5.04 -16.31
CA PRO A 238 13.01 -3.64 -16.47
C PRO A 238 12.63 -2.81 -15.26
N ALA A 239 13.52 -1.94 -14.80
CA ALA A 239 13.22 -0.96 -13.75
C ALA A 239 12.10 0.00 -14.19
N GLY A 240 11.31 0.49 -13.24
CA GLY A 240 10.22 1.42 -13.51
C GLY A 240 9.01 1.23 -12.60
N ALA A 241 7.91 1.91 -12.92
CA ALA A 241 6.65 1.78 -12.20
C ALA A 241 5.84 0.58 -12.72
N TYR A 242 5.08 -0.06 -11.80
CA TYR A 242 4.21 -1.20 -12.07
C TYR A 242 2.92 -1.09 -11.28
N ASN A 243 1.78 -1.14 -11.97
CA ASN A 243 0.46 -1.22 -11.38
C ASN A 243 0.18 -2.64 -10.87
N ILE A 244 -0.28 -2.76 -9.62
CA ILE A 244 -0.51 -4.04 -8.95
C ILE A 244 -1.97 -4.09 -8.46
N ALA A 245 -2.82 -4.86 -9.14
CA ALA A 245 -4.23 -5.02 -8.82
C ALA A 245 -4.71 -6.44 -9.15
N GLY A 246 -5.63 -6.96 -8.36
CA GLY A 246 -6.34 -8.20 -8.69
C GLY A 246 -7.19 -8.02 -9.95
N ASP A 247 -7.38 -9.10 -10.70
CA ASP A 247 -8.21 -9.07 -11.90
C ASP A 247 -9.69 -8.79 -11.56
N GLY A 248 -10.37 -8.10 -12.48
CA GLY A 248 -11.75 -7.68 -12.31
C GLY A 248 -11.93 -6.50 -11.35
N VAL A 249 -13.19 -6.17 -11.10
CA VAL A 249 -13.59 -5.09 -10.21
C VAL A 249 -14.69 -5.56 -9.27
N VAL A 250 -14.85 -4.89 -8.15
CA VAL A 250 -16.00 -5.00 -7.24
C VAL A 250 -16.66 -3.64 -7.09
N LEU A 251 -17.93 -3.59 -6.79
CA LEU A 251 -18.62 -2.34 -6.48
C LEU A 251 -18.51 -2.03 -4.99
N MET A 252 -18.65 -0.76 -4.63
CA MET A 252 -18.73 -0.38 -3.22
C MET A 252 -19.87 -1.10 -2.49
N SER A 253 -21.00 -1.36 -3.17
CA SER A 253 -22.09 -2.20 -2.65
C SER A 253 -21.64 -3.59 -2.23
N ASP A 254 -20.76 -4.22 -3.04
CA ASP A 254 -20.27 -5.58 -2.74
C ASP A 254 -19.39 -5.55 -1.49
N VAL A 255 -18.50 -4.53 -1.40
CA VAL A 255 -17.64 -4.32 -0.22
C VAL A 255 -18.49 -4.10 1.04
N VAL A 256 -19.48 -3.19 0.97
CA VAL A 256 -20.36 -2.90 2.10
C VAL A 256 -21.15 -4.14 2.52
N ALA A 257 -21.71 -4.90 1.56
CA ALA A 257 -22.48 -6.11 1.84
C ALA A 257 -21.60 -7.21 2.45
N ALA A 258 -20.42 -7.46 1.90
CA ALA A 258 -19.49 -8.47 2.39
C ALA A 258 -18.98 -8.16 3.81
N LEU A 259 -18.83 -6.89 4.16
CA LEU A 259 -18.37 -6.44 5.48
C LEU A 259 -19.50 -6.20 6.48
N GLY A 260 -20.74 -6.60 6.17
CA GLY A 260 -21.86 -6.59 7.12
C GLY A 260 -22.73 -5.33 7.11
N GLY A 261 -22.51 -4.38 6.19
CA GLY A 261 -23.36 -3.21 5.99
C GLY A 261 -24.56 -3.49 5.05
N ARG A 262 -25.37 -2.46 4.84
CA ARG A 262 -26.46 -2.45 3.85
C ARG A 262 -26.22 -1.30 2.86
N PRO A 263 -25.85 -1.57 1.60
CA PRO A 263 -25.66 -0.53 0.61
C PRO A 263 -27.01 0.07 0.19
N VAL A 264 -27.04 1.38 0.03
CA VAL A 264 -28.18 2.13 -0.50
C VAL A 264 -27.72 2.89 -1.72
N ARG A 265 -28.23 2.53 -2.90
CA ARG A 265 -27.90 3.24 -4.13
C ARG A 265 -28.35 4.68 -4.05
N VAL A 266 -27.42 5.58 -4.31
CA VAL A 266 -27.68 7.03 -4.38
C VAL A 266 -27.04 7.59 -5.65
N PRO A 267 -27.63 8.59 -6.29
CA PRO A 267 -26.99 9.26 -7.41
C PRO A 267 -25.63 9.81 -7.00
N ALA A 268 -24.60 9.66 -7.87
CA ALA A 268 -23.23 10.07 -7.58
C ALA A 268 -23.11 11.54 -7.11
N VAL A 269 -23.94 12.43 -7.67
CA VAL A 269 -24.01 13.84 -7.24
C VAL A 269 -24.51 13.97 -5.80
N ALA A 270 -25.56 13.23 -5.41
CA ALA A 270 -26.07 13.24 -4.04
C ALA A 270 -25.05 12.66 -3.05
N ALA A 271 -24.40 11.55 -3.41
CA ALA A 271 -23.32 10.97 -2.62
C ALA A 271 -22.18 11.98 -2.40
N THR A 272 -21.80 12.70 -3.44
CA THR A 272 -20.74 13.73 -3.37
C THR A 272 -21.09 14.85 -2.41
N VAL A 273 -22.34 15.32 -2.42
CA VAL A 273 -22.80 16.38 -1.51
C VAL A 273 -22.85 15.89 -0.06
N VAL A 274 -23.46 14.73 0.17
CA VAL A 274 -23.58 14.14 1.52
C VAL A 274 -22.21 13.82 2.12
N LEU A 275 -21.34 13.16 1.37
CA LEU A 275 -20.00 12.82 1.83
C LEU A 275 -19.13 14.09 2.03
N GLY A 276 -19.34 15.13 1.20
CA GLY A 276 -18.69 16.43 1.36
C GLY A 276 -19.13 17.20 2.61
N ALA A 277 -20.40 17.10 2.96
CA ALA A 277 -20.94 17.69 4.18
C ALA A 277 -20.44 16.94 5.42
N LEU A 278 -20.44 15.60 5.40
CA LEU A 278 -19.93 14.76 6.47
C LEU A 278 -18.43 15.02 6.73
N ALA A 279 -17.61 15.15 5.68
CA ALA A 279 -16.18 15.42 5.80
C ALA A 279 -15.83 16.78 6.44
N ARG A 280 -16.82 17.71 6.52
CA ARG A 280 -16.65 19.03 7.15
C ARG A 280 -17.03 19.06 8.63
N LEU A 281 -17.61 17.99 9.16
CA LEU A 281 -17.99 17.93 10.57
C LEU A 281 -16.74 17.79 11.46
N PRO A 282 -16.61 18.55 12.56
CA PRO A 282 -15.39 18.59 13.38
C PRO A 282 -15.09 17.29 14.14
N PHE A 283 -16.02 16.35 14.17
CA PHE A 283 -15.90 15.07 14.89
C PHE A 283 -15.69 13.85 13.95
N VAL A 284 -15.49 14.10 12.64
CA VAL A 284 -15.31 12.99 11.70
C VAL A 284 -13.86 12.51 11.75
N PRO A 285 -13.61 11.23 12.08
CA PRO A 285 -12.25 10.67 12.16
C PRO A 285 -11.49 10.84 10.84
N SER A 286 -10.16 10.82 10.91
CA SER A 286 -9.27 10.82 9.73
C SER A 286 -9.63 9.74 8.69
N ALA A 287 -10.28 8.67 9.13
CA ALA A 287 -10.88 7.65 8.26
C ALA A 287 -11.91 8.20 7.25
N ALA A 288 -12.56 9.32 7.54
CA ALA A 288 -13.49 9.95 6.59
C ALA A 288 -12.80 10.54 5.34
N GLN A 289 -11.50 10.73 5.37
CA GLN A 289 -10.74 11.13 4.17
C GLN A 289 -10.82 10.06 3.07
N TRP A 290 -11.05 8.79 3.45
CA TRP A 290 -11.29 7.70 2.51
C TRP A 290 -12.63 7.82 1.76
N LEU A 291 -13.55 8.67 2.23
CA LEU A 291 -14.75 9.01 1.49
C LEU A 291 -14.46 9.75 0.17
N HIS A 292 -13.30 10.42 0.05
CA HIS A 292 -12.86 10.98 -1.22
C HIS A 292 -12.50 9.90 -2.24
N VAL A 293 -11.96 8.77 -1.79
CA VAL A 293 -11.67 7.60 -2.62
C VAL A 293 -12.93 7.03 -3.25
N ALA A 294 -14.05 7.09 -2.52
CA ALA A 294 -15.35 6.61 -2.99
C ALA A 294 -16.03 7.51 -4.05
N ARG A 295 -15.40 8.60 -4.46
CA ARG A 295 -16.00 9.57 -5.42
C ARG A 295 -15.49 9.41 -6.85
N THR A 296 -14.36 8.76 -7.04
CA THR A 296 -13.73 8.63 -8.36
C THR A 296 -13.23 7.21 -8.51
N SER A 297 -13.66 6.56 -9.59
CA SER A 297 -13.15 5.24 -9.93
C SER A 297 -11.66 5.33 -10.29
N VAL A 298 -10.86 4.44 -9.71
CA VAL A 298 -9.44 4.32 -9.99
C VAL A 298 -9.16 2.87 -10.34
N VAL A 299 -9.41 2.53 -11.60
CA VAL A 299 -9.17 1.19 -12.18
C VAL A 299 -7.87 1.24 -12.96
N MET A 300 -6.95 0.33 -12.65
CA MET A 300 -5.62 0.25 -13.26
C MET A 300 -5.53 -0.87 -14.29
N ASP A 301 -4.75 -0.63 -15.33
CA ASP A 301 -4.21 -1.67 -16.20
C ASP A 301 -2.98 -2.31 -15.55
N THR A 302 -2.94 -3.63 -15.50
CA THR A 302 -1.82 -4.42 -14.95
C THR A 302 -1.01 -5.16 -16.00
N SER A 303 -1.25 -4.88 -17.28
CA SER A 303 -0.60 -5.58 -18.39
C SER A 303 0.92 -5.50 -18.34
N LYS A 304 1.46 -4.36 -17.93
CA LYS A 304 2.90 -4.18 -17.77
C LYS A 304 3.48 -5.09 -16.69
N ALA A 305 2.85 -5.21 -15.54
CA ALA A 305 3.29 -6.12 -14.47
C ALA A 305 3.23 -7.57 -14.96
N LYS A 306 2.17 -7.96 -15.67
CA LYS A 306 2.01 -9.31 -16.22
C LYS A 306 3.08 -9.66 -17.28
N THR A 307 3.37 -8.74 -18.18
CA THR A 307 4.28 -8.99 -19.32
C THR A 307 5.75 -8.79 -19.00
N GLN A 308 6.09 -7.78 -18.21
CA GLN A 308 7.49 -7.41 -17.95
C GLN A 308 8.01 -7.93 -16.61
N LEU A 309 7.19 -7.91 -15.55
CA LEU A 309 7.56 -8.42 -14.25
C LEU A 309 7.24 -9.92 -14.09
N SER A 310 6.53 -10.52 -15.06
CA SER A 310 6.02 -11.90 -15.00
C SER A 310 5.13 -12.14 -13.77
N TRP A 311 4.45 -11.08 -13.32
CA TRP A 311 3.54 -11.12 -12.18
C TRP A 311 2.11 -11.38 -12.63
N THR A 312 1.43 -12.31 -11.97
CA THR A 312 0.01 -12.57 -12.18
C THR A 312 -0.67 -12.71 -10.82
N PRO A 313 -1.79 -11.99 -10.58
CA PRO A 313 -2.52 -12.13 -9.33
C PRO A 313 -3.13 -13.53 -9.22
N ARG A 314 -3.04 -14.13 -8.05
CA ARG A 314 -3.67 -15.41 -7.71
C ARG A 314 -5.15 -15.24 -7.36
N TYR A 315 -5.50 -14.05 -6.87
CA TYR A 315 -6.83 -13.69 -6.44
C TYR A 315 -7.40 -12.58 -7.31
N THR A 316 -8.61 -12.76 -7.78
CA THR A 316 -9.39 -11.66 -8.36
C THR A 316 -9.78 -10.65 -7.27
N SER A 317 -10.25 -9.45 -7.66
CA SER A 317 -10.78 -8.47 -6.71
C SER A 317 -11.93 -9.05 -5.88
N ALA A 318 -12.80 -9.88 -6.47
CA ALA A 318 -13.91 -10.54 -5.78
C ALA A 318 -13.41 -11.57 -4.76
N GLN A 319 -12.49 -12.46 -5.16
CA GLN A 319 -11.88 -13.45 -4.25
C GLN A 319 -11.10 -12.80 -3.10
N THR A 320 -10.45 -11.67 -3.37
CA THR A 320 -9.78 -10.88 -2.32
C THR A 320 -10.77 -10.35 -1.29
N LEU A 321 -11.93 -9.88 -1.75
CA LEU A 321 -13.01 -9.43 -0.86
C LEU A 321 -13.59 -10.59 -0.03
N GLU A 322 -13.82 -11.73 -0.66
CA GLU A 322 -14.29 -12.95 0.02
C GLU A 322 -13.30 -13.42 1.11
N ALA A 323 -11.99 -13.45 0.79
CA ALA A 323 -10.95 -13.82 1.74
C ALA A 323 -10.88 -12.84 2.94
N LEU A 324 -11.05 -11.54 2.70
CA LEU A 324 -11.14 -10.54 3.76
C LEU A 324 -12.37 -10.79 4.63
N ALA A 325 -13.56 -10.95 4.03
CA ALA A 325 -14.80 -11.12 4.76
C ALA A 325 -14.79 -12.41 5.61
N ALA A 326 -14.23 -13.51 5.10
CA ALA A 326 -14.11 -14.77 5.83
C ALA A 326 -13.16 -14.70 7.05
N SER A 327 -12.30 -13.67 7.13
CA SER A 327 -11.33 -13.46 8.22
C SER A 327 -11.86 -12.61 9.37
N LEU A 328 -13.06 -12.03 9.28
CA LEU A 328 -13.63 -11.10 10.25
C LEU A 328 -14.57 -11.76 11.23
#